data_f543689416a8cae2f59e15e94c1a1330
#
_entry.id   f543689416a8cae2f59e15e94c1a1330
#
_cell.length_a   1.000
_cell.length_b   1.000
_cell.length_c   1.000
_cell.angle_alpha   90.00
_cell.angle_beta   90.00
_cell.angle_gamma   90.00
#
_symmetry.space_group_name_H-M   'P 1'
#
loop_
_entity.id
_entity.type
_entity.pdbx_description
1 polymer ?
#
loop_
_entity_poly.entity_id
_entity_poly.type
_entity_poly.pdbx_seq_one_letter_code
_entity_poly.pdbx_strand_id
1 'polypeptide(L)'
;ETGRQEFLPGNYSWGGVFVTIFFMVSGALLYYNHQEPENLKLFYYKRWKSLMPDFYGAFLCLYAAQVIKNGSFFYNGRPATLLLTLIGQDGYFFELIPNYYLLGEWFLGAIIILYVLYPVLAKMINKKEILTLVVIAGLYVLSLLTDISYIKDFRSIFSCVFSFTLGIEIQKHKIYRYRWLAIPALICFVIGNFLIRNSGDNLSSHAGGVLLFFTLFSCGSLIYQSGALGRLSDFLSGISYDVFLIHHVLLVQIVKIIPPFDTLFLNLIYLMFCIILIVVAAGVFSKIMKTIMQLKVFSDLDRQIIKRIG
;
A
#
# COMPACT_ATOMS: atom_id res chain seq x y z
N GLU A 1 -10.20 22.75 -6.31
CA GLU A 1 -10.12 22.87 -4.82
C GLU A 1 -11.32 22.17 -4.23
N THR A 2 -11.30 20.86 -4.16
CA THR A 2 -12.28 20.08 -3.41
C THR A 2 -11.87 20.14 -1.95
N GLY A 3 -12.64 20.86 -1.12
CA GLY A 3 -12.45 20.90 0.32
C GLY A 3 -12.34 19.47 0.87
N ARG A 4 -11.19 19.13 1.42
CA ARG A 4 -10.98 17.86 2.12
C ARG A 4 -11.86 17.88 3.37
N GLN A 5 -13.03 17.29 3.29
CA GLN A 5 -13.76 16.93 4.50
C GLN A 5 -13.03 15.72 5.09
N GLU A 6 -12.19 15.99 6.10
CA GLU A 6 -11.52 14.94 6.84
C GLU A 6 -12.56 14.27 7.75
N PHE A 7 -12.87 13.01 7.47
CA PHE A 7 -13.83 12.21 8.24
C PHE A 7 -13.34 11.89 9.67
N LEU A 8 -12.05 12.01 9.92
CA LEU A 8 -11.45 11.70 11.21
C LEU A 8 -10.81 12.97 11.80
N PRO A 9 -11.04 13.24 13.09
CA PRO A 9 -10.47 14.42 13.73
C PRO A 9 -8.96 14.28 13.88
N GLY A 10 -8.25 15.39 13.73
CA GLY A 10 -6.82 15.48 13.98
C GLY A 10 -6.06 16.12 12.82
N ASN A 11 -4.77 16.20 12.99
CA ASN A 11 -3.88 16.89 12.09
C ASN A 11 -3.06 15.98 11.17
N TYR A 12 -3.09 14.66 11.33
CA TYR A 12 -2.40 13.73 10.45
C TYR A 12 -3.14 13.50 9.14
N SER A 13 -2.41 13.40 8.04
CA SER A 13 -2.93 12.81 6.82
C SER A 13 -3.11 11.30 7.04
N TRP A 14 -4.33 10.86 7.30
CA TRP A 14 -4.62 9.44 7.55
C TRP A 14 -4.21 8.54 6.39
N GLY A 15 -4.34 9.02 5.15
CA GLY A 15 -3.83 8.31 3.98
C GLY A 15 -2.31 8.07 4.08
N GLY A 16 -1.54 9.12 4.44
CA GLY A 16 -0.10 9.00 4.65
C GLY A 16 0.27 8.08 5.80
N VAL A 17 -0.46 8.14 6.93
CA VAL A 17 -0.27 7.25 8.08
C VAL A 17 -0.43 5.78 7.68
N PHE A 18 -1.56 5.43 7.05
CA PHE A 18 -1.81 4.04 6.66
C PHE A 18 -0.86 3.53 5.57
N VAL A 19 -0.49 4.36 4.62
CA VAL A 19 0.49 4.01 3.59
C VAL A 19 1.87 3.74 4.21
N THR A 20 2.29 4.55 5.17
CA THR A 20 3.54 4.31 5.93
C THR A 20 3.50 2.93 6.60
N ILE A 21 2.39 2.60 7.28
CA ILE A 21 2.20 1.27 7.90
C ILE A 21 2.29 0.16 6.84
N PHE A 22 1.65 0.32 5.68
CA PHE A 22 1.71 -0.67 4.60
C PHE A 22 3.13 -0.94 4.11
N PHE A 23 3.94 0.10 3.91
CA PHE A 23 5.34 -0.09 3.52
C PHE A 23 6.16 -0.75 4.63
N MET A 24 5.95 -0.38 5.90
CA MET A 24 6.62 -1.02 7.03
C MET A 24 6.24 -2.50 7.16
N VAL A 25 4.95 -2.84 7.06
CA VAL A 25 4.47 -4.24 7.05
C VAL A 25 5.09 -5.02 5.90
N SER A 26 5.13 -4.42 4.69
CA SER A 26 5.70 -5.07 3.50
C SER A 26 7.20 -5.36 3.69
N GLY A 27 7.96 -4.41 4.23
CA GLY A 27 9.37 -4.60 4.54
C GLY A 27 9.61 -5.68 5.59
N ALA A 28 8.82 -5.64 6.69
CA ALA A 28 8.90 -6.63 7.76
C ALA A 28 8.58 -8.04 7.27
N LEU A 29 7.50 -8.22 6.50
CA LEU A 29 7.09 -9.53 5.98
C LEU A 29 8.06 -10.07 4.94
N LEU A 30 8.61 -9.22 4.08
CA LEU A 30 9.63 -9.67 3.13
C LEU A 30 10.89 -10.15 3.84
N TYR A 31 11.36 -9.41 4.83
CA TYR A 31 12.54 -9.81 5.61
C TYR A 31 12.29 -11.05 6.45
N TYR A 32 11.08 -11.21 6.99
CA TYR A 32 10.69 -12.42 7.72
C TYR A 32 10.76 -13.67 6.84
N ASN A 33 10.27 -13.58 5.59
CA ASN A 33 10.19 -14.72 4.69
C ASN A 33 11.45 -14.92 3.83
N HIS A 34 12.22 -13.86 3.57
CA HIS A 34 13.32 -13.86 2.61
C HIS A 34 14.43 -12.91 3.07
N GLN A 35 15.25 -13.29 4.06
CA GLN A 35 16.34 -12.43 4.54
C GLN A 35 17.35 -12.07 3.45
N GLU A 36 17.72 -13.03 2.60
CA GLU A 36 18.44 -12.84 1.34
C GLU A 36 17.89 -13.82 0.31
N PRO A 37 17.18 -13.35 -0.73
CA PRO A 37 16.64 -14.24 -1.74
C PRO A 37 17.78 -14.87 -2.57
N GLU A 38 17.95 -16.18 -2.50
CA GLU A 38 18.97 -16.91 -3.27
C GLU A 38 18.60 -16.98 -4.75
N ASN A 39 17.34 -17.32 -5.06
CA ASN A 39 16.83 -17.35 -6.43
C ASN A 39 16.01 -16.09 -6.74
N LEU A 40 16.67 -15.10 -7.35
CA LEU A 40 16.03 -13.80 -7.70
C LEU A 40 14.89 -13.97 -8.71
N LYS A 41 15.00 -14.89 -9.68
CA LYS A 41 13.95 -15.10 -10.70
C LYS A 41 12.68 -15.61 -10.03
N LEU A 42 12.80 -16.60 -9.14
CA LEU A 42 11.68 -17.14 -8.39
C LEU A 42 11.09 -16.09 -7.44
N PHE A 43 11.94 -15.30 -6.78
CA PHE A 43 11.52 -14.21 -5.90
C PHE A 43 10.67 -13.20 -6.68
N TYR A 44 11.15 -12.65 -7.80
CA TYR A 44 10.42 -11.65 -8.59
C TYR A 44 9.14 -12.22 -9.19
N TYR A 45 9.18 -13.48 -9.67
CA TYR A 45 7.98 -14.13 -10.18
C TYR A 45 6.89 -14.25 -9.11
N LYS A 46 7.24 -14.65 -7.88
CA LYS A 46 6.28 -14.73 -6.77
C LYS A 46 5.69 -13.35 -6.41
N ARG A 47 6.49 -12.29 -6.46
CA ARG A 47 6.01 -10.92 -6.21
C ARG A 47 5.09 -10.44 -7.33
N TRP A 48 5.48 -10.67 -8.58
CA TRP A 48 4.64 -10.37 -9.73
C TRP A 48 3.29 -11.11 -9.64
N LYS A 49 3.31 -12.40 -9.40
CA LYS A 49 2.12 -13.24 -9.27
C LYS A 49 1.19 -12.81 -8.13
N SER A 50 1.72 -12.22 -7.06
CA SER A 50 0.91 -11.77 -5.93
C SER A 50 0.23 -10.42 -6.15
N LEU A 51 0.64 -9.63 -7.14
CA LEU A 51 0.11 -8.29 -7.38
C LEU A 51 -0.58 -8.14 -8.73
N MET A 52 0.09 -8.58 -9.80
CA MET A 52 -0.31 -8.21 -11.16
C MET A 52 -1.60 -8.87 -11.67
N PRO A 53 -1.94 -10.14 -11.35
CA PRO A 53 -3.19 -10.72 -11.82
C PRO A 53 -4.42 -9.96 -11.35
N ASP A 54 -4.50 -9.62 -10.06
CA ASP A 54 -5.63 -8.89 -9.49
C ASP A 54 -5.66 -7.44 -10.01
N PHE A 55 -4.49 -6.81 -10.14
CA PHE A 55 -4.38 -5.51 -10.78
C PHE A 55 -4.91 -5.52 -12.21
N TYR A 56 -4.47 -6.47 -13.03
CA TYR A 56 -4.95 -6.56 -14.43
C TYR A 56 -6.45 -6.84 -14.49
N GLY A 57 -6.98 -7.68 -13.61
CA GLY A 57 -8.42 -7.94 -13.53
C GLY A 57 -9.22 -6.67 -13.25
N ALA A 58 -8.84 -5.91 -12.22
CA ALA A 58 -9.48 -4.65 -11.86
C ALA A 58 -9.30 -3.59 -12.96
N PHE A 59 -8.08 -3.46 -13.50
CA PHE A 59 -7.77 -2.51 -14.58
C PHE A 59 -8.61 -2.78 -15.83
N LEU A 60 -8.66 -4.02 -16.30
CA LEU A 60 -9.40 -4.39 -17.53
C LEU A 60 -10.90 -4.09 -17.38
N CYS A 61 -11.50 -4.34 -16.21
CA CYS A 61 -12.91 -3.99 -15.97
C CYS A 61 -13.15 -2.49 -16.13
N LEU A 62 -12.31 -1.65 -15.52
CA LEU A 62 -12.47 -0.20 -15.60
C LEU A 62 -12.08 0.36 -16.98
N TYR A 63 -11.04 -0.19 -17.58
CA TYR A 63 -10.61 0.20 -18.93
C TYR A 63 -11.70 -0.07 -19.95
N ALA A 64 -12.34 -1.24 -19.91
CA ALA A 64 -13.47 -1.56 -20.79
C ALA A 64 -14.64 -0.58 -20.60
N ALA A 65 -14.98 -0.23 -19.33
CA ALA A 65 -16.00 0.76 -19.07
C ALA A 65 -15.65 2.16 -19.64
N GLN A 66 -14.38 2.56 -19.54
CA GLN A 66 -13.90 3.83 -20.10
C GLN A 66 -13.88 3.83 -21.64
N VAL A 67 -13.49 2.72 -22.26
CA VAL A 67 -13.54 2.55 -23.72
C VAL A 67 -14.97 2.68 -24.22
N ILE A 68 -15.93 2.03 -23.58
CA ILE A 68 -17.37 2.13 -23.93
C ILE A 68 -17.86 3.58 -23.76
N LYS A 69 -17.51 4.23 -22.66
CA LYS A 69 -17.92 5.60 -22.35
C LYS A 69 -17.38 6.61 -23.37
N ASN A 70 -16.13 6.47 -23.77
CA ASN A 70 -15.44 7.45 -24.63
C ASN A 70 -15.45 7.06 -26.12
N GLY A 71 -15.93 5.87 -26.49
CA GLY A 71 -15.96 5.39 -27.86
C GLY A 71 -14.56 5.17 -28.49
N SER A 72 -13.51 5.11 -27.68
CA SER A 72 -12.13 5.00 -28.16
C SER A 72 -11.28 4.13 -27.20
N PHE A 73 -10.45 3.28 -27.78
CA PHE A 73 -9.46 2.51 -27.00
C PHE A 73 -8.38 3.41 -26.42
N PHE A 74 -8.01 4.49 -27.08
CA PHE A 74 -6.92 5.38 -26.66
C PHE A 74 -7.47 6.74 -26.20
N TYR A 75 -8.35 6.71 -25.21
CA TYR A 75 -9.10 7.89 -24.73
C TYR A 75 -8.26 8.85 -23.89
N ASN A 76 -7.16 8.43 -23.29
CA ASN A 76 -6.42 9.24 -22.30
C ASN A 76 -4.90 9.29 -22.49
N GLY A 77 -4.36 8.81 -23.59
CA GLY A 77 -2.92 8.82 -23.80
C GLY A 77 -2.49 8.20 -25.12
N ARG A 78 -1.17 8.16 -25.31
CA ARG A 78 -0.60 7.46 -26.47
C ARG A 78 -0.70 5.93 -26.24
N PRO A 79 -0.87 5.11 -27.29
CA PRO A 79 -0.86 3.65 -27.15
C PRO A 79 0.35 3.11 -26.40
N ALA A 80 1.53 3.73 -26.59
CA ALA A 80 2.77 3.35 -25.93
C ALA A 80 2.72 3.50 -24.40
N THR A 81 1.87 4.38 -23.85
CA THR A 81 1.77 4.55 -22.39
C THR A 81 1.05 3.37 -21.71
N LEU A 82 0.37 2.47 -22.46
CA LEU A 82 -0.10 1.20 -21.92
C LEU A 82 1.05 0.26 -21.47
N LEU A 83 2.28 0.52 -21.89
CA LEU A 83 3.45 -0.19 -21.34
C LEU A 83 3.65 0.12 -19.85
N LEU A 84 3.29 1.33 -19.38
CA LEU A 84 3.30 1.67 -17.95
C LEU A 84 2.29 0.82 -17.19
N THR A 85 1.11 0.59 -17.76
CA THR A 85 0.09 -0.30 -17.18
C THR A 85 0.61 -1.74 -17.07
N LEU A 86 1.29 -2.25 -18.11
CA LEU A 86 1.85 -3.61 -18.07
C LEU A 86 2.86 -3.82 -16.94
N ILE A 87 3.57 -2.78 -16.54
CA ILE A 87 4.54 -2.85 -15.43
C ILE A 87 3.98 -2.26 -14.12
N GLY A 88 2.70 -1.86 -14.08
CA GLY A 88 2.03 -1.32 -12.90
C GLY A 88 2.55 0.05 -12.46
N GLN A 89 3.03 0.88 -13.41
CA GLN A 89 3.65 2.17 -13.10
C GLN A 89 2.80 3.38 -13.46
N ASP A 90 1.57 3.20 -13.94
CA ASP A 90 0.68 4.30 -14.31
C ASP A 90 0.53 5.32 -13.19
N GLY A 91 0.21 4.86 -12.00
CA GLY A 91 -0.02 5.71 -10.85
C GLY A 91 1.23 6.39 -10.32
N TYR A 92 2.42 5.93 -10.68
CA TYR A 92 3.66 6.57 -10.29
C TYR A 92 4.12 7.65 -11.27
N PHE A 93 3.68 7.55 -12.54
CA PHE A 93 4.07 8.49 -13.61
C PHE A 93 2.92 9.36 -14.11
N PHE A 94 1.72 9.32 -13.51
CA PHE A 94 0.53 10.04 -14.03
C PHE A 94 0.69 11.57 -14.02
N GLU A 95 1.49 12.12 -13.09
CA GLU A 95 1.78 13.55 -13.02
C GLU A 95 2.78 14.01 -14.11
N LEU A 96 3.58 13.07 -14.66
CA LEU A 96 4.61 13.35 -15.68
C LEU A 96 4.09 13.12 -17.09
N ILE A 97 3.33 12.06 -17.29
CA ILE A 97 2.96 11.55 -18.60
C ILE A 97 1.48 11.20 -18.59
N PRO A 98 0.65 11.76 -19.50
CA PRO A 98 -0.73 11.31 -19.68
C PRO A 98 -0.74 9.81 -19.95
N ASN A 99 -1.41 9.05 -19.11
CA ASN A 99 -1.47 7.60 -19.14
C ASN A 99 -2.85 7.08 -18.72
N TYR A 100 -2.98 5.78 -18.54
CA TYR A 100 -4.25 5.11 -18.22
C TYR A 100 -4.40 4.85 -16.71
N TYR A 101 -4.05 5.83 -15.88
CA TYR A 101 -4.23 5.77 -14.43
C TYR A 101 -5.72 5.72 -14.07
N LEU A 102 -6.22 4.57 -13.61
CA LEU A 102 -7.66 4.33 -13.39
C LEU A 102 -8.04 3.95 -11.96
N LEU A 103 -7.17 3.23 -11.27
CA LEU A 103 -7.48 2.59 -9.99
C LEU A 103 -7.04 3.41 -8.77
N GLY A 104 -6.25 4.46 -8.95
CA GLY A 104 -5.59 5.14 -7.85
C GLY A 104 -4.32 4.40 -7.38
N GLU A 105 -3.68 3.67 -8.28
CA GLU A 105 -2.63 2.66 -8.04
C GLU A 105 -1.21 3.20 -7.87
N TRP A 106 -1.01 4.47 -7.49
CA TRP A 106 0.34 5.00 -7.25
C TRP A 106 1.13 4.15 -6.23
N PHE A 107 0.44 3.60 -5.23
CA PHE A 107 1.04 2.70 -4.25
C PHE A 107 1.56 1.41 -4.91
N LEU A 108 0.86 0.86 -5.92
CA LEU A 108 1.32 -0.30 -6.66
C LEU A 108 2.65 -0.02 -7.35
N GLY A 109 2.79 1.13 -8.00
CA GLY A 109 4.04 1.54 -8.61
C GLY A 109 5.19 1.62 -7.60
N ALA A 110 4.94 2.24 -6.44
CA ALA A 110 5.92 2.32 -5.36
C ALA A 110 6.31 0.94 -4.81
N ILE A 111 5.35 0.07 -4.52
CA ILE A 111 5.64 -1.26 -3.94
C ILE A 111 6.39 -2.17 -4.94
N ILE A 112 6.13 -2.05 -6.23
CA ILE A 112 6.90 -2.77 -7.27
C ILE A 112 8.36 -2.32 -7.25
N ILE A 113 8.62 -1.00 -7.18
CA ILE A 113 9.99 -0.46 -7.09
C ILE A 113 10.67 -1.00 -5.81
N LEU A 114 9.98 -0.98 -4.67
CA LEU A 114 10.51 -1.51 -3.41
C LEU A 114 10.85 -3.01 -3.50
N TYR A 115 10.01 -3.80 -4.18
CA TYR A 115 10.29 -5.22 -4.39
C TYR A 115 11.49 -5.46 -5.30
N VAL A 116 11.68 -4.61 -6.32
CA VAL A 116 12.88 -4.64 -7.17
C VAL A 116 14.13 -4.31 -6.37
N LEU A 117 14.05 -3.30 -5.50
CA LEU A 117 15.18 -2.88 -4.66
C LEU A 117 15.46 -3.83 -3.48
N TYR A 118 14.47 -4.61 -3.04
CA TYR A 118 14.54 -5.40 -1.82
C TYR A 118 15.79 -6.31 -1.70
N PRO A 119 16.18 -7.12 -2.72
CA PRO A 119 17.35 -8.01 -2.58
C PRO A 119 18.65 -7.24 -2.31
N VAL A 120 18.78 -6.05 -2.91
CA VAL A 120 19.93 -5.17 -2.69
C VAL A 120 19.87 -4.57 -1.29
N LEU A 121 18.71 -4.05 -0.87
CA LEU A 121 18.50 -3.49 0.46
C LEU A 121 18.79 -4.53 1.56
N ALA A 122 18.22 -5.72 1.43
CA ALA A 122 18.42 -6.80 2.39
C ALA A 122 19.91 -7.15 2.54
N LYS A 123 20.63 -7.29 1.41
CA LYS A 123 22.08 -7.56 1.42
C LYS A 123 22.88 -6.40 2.04
N MET A 124 22.53 -5.16 1.76
CA MET A 124 23.20 -3.99 2.34
C MET A 124 22.96 -3.91 3.86
N ILE A 125 21.72 -4.12 4.31
CA ILE A 125 21.33 -4.15 5.72
C ILE A 125 22.05 -5.28 6.47
N ASN A 126 22.18 -6.46 5.86
CA ASN A 126 22.86 -7.58 6.51
C ASN A 126 24.37 -7.38 6.60
N LYS A 127 24.99 -6.69 5.63
CA LYS A 127 26.45 -6.50 5.59
C LYS A 127 26.93 -5.21 6.24
N LYS A 128 26.20 -4.12 6.07
CA LYS A 128 26.59 -2.75 6.49
C LYS A 128 25.38 -1.98 7.01
N GLU A 129 24.73 -2.51 8.02
CA GLU A 129 23.47 -2.00 8.56
C GLU A 129 23.50 -0.49 8.83
N ILE A 130 24.40 -0.05 9.72
CA ILE A 130 24.45 1.36 10.13
C ILE A 130 24.67 2.30 8.92
N LEU A 131 25.60 1.93 8.04
CA LEU A 131 25.86 2.72 6.84
C LEU A 131 24.61 2.80 5.94
N THR A 132 23.91 1.69 5.76
CA THR A 132 22.69 1.63 4.95
C THR A 132 21.60 2.51 5.54
N LEU A 133 21.40 2.44 6.86
CA LEU A 133 20.41 3.27 7.55
C LEU A 133 20.74 4.75 7.46
N VAL A 134 22.02 5.13 7.65
CA VAL A 134 22.46 6.53 7.53
C VAL A 134 22.24 7.06 6.11
N VAL A 135 22.55 6.26 5.08
CA VAL A 135 22.33 6.67 3.69
C VAL A 135 20.85 6.83 3.39
N ILE A 136 20.00 5.86 3.79
CA ILE A 136 18.56 5.92 3.53
C ILE A 136 17.91 7.08 4.31
N ALA A 137 18.28 7.27 5.58
CA ALA A 137 17.79 8.39 6.38
C ALA A 137 18.28 9.74 5.81
N GLY A 138 19.53 9.82 5.36
CA GLY A 138 20.08 11.01 4.70
C GLY A 138 19.34 11.36 3.41
N LEU A 139 19.06 10.38 2.55
CA LEU A 139 18.28 10.58 1.33
C LEU A 139 16.82 10.98 1.64
N TYR A 140 16.21 10.40 2.68
CA TYR A 140 14.90 10.81 3.14
C TYR A 140 14.90 12.27 3.62
N VAL A 141 15.81 12.66 4.49
CA VAL A 141 15.94 14.05 4.98
C VAL A 141 16.22 15.00 3.81
N LEU A 142 17.10 14.63 2.90
CA LEU A 142 17.38 15.42 1.71
C LEU A 142 16.12 15.63 0.86
N SER A 143 15.28 14.61 0.71
CA SER A 143 14.01 14.71 -0.02
C SER A 143 12.97 15.60 0.67
N LEU A 144 13.07 15.82 1.98
CA LEU A 144 12.24 16.77 2.71
C LEU A 144 12.72 18.21 2.57
N LEU A 145 14.04 18.41 2.42
CA LEU A 145 14.66 19.73 2.36
C LEU A 145 14.82 20.27 0.95
N THR A 146 14.70 19.42 -0.07
CA THR A 146 14.95 19.77 -1.47
C THR A 146 13.88 19.18 -2.40
N ASP A 147 13.82 19.70 -3.62
CA ASP A 147 12.94 19.16 -4.68
C ASP A 147 13.59 18.01 -5.47
N ILE A 148 14.43 17.20 -4.82
CA ILE A 148 15.08 16.04 -5.47
C ILE A 148 14.08 14.96 -5.90
N SER A 149 12.94 14.88 -5.22
CA SER A 149 11.87 13.95 -5.59
C SER A 149 10.83 14.66 -6.45
N TYR A 150 10.57 14.10 -7.62
CA TYR A 150 9.53 14.60 -8.52
C TYR A 150 8.14 14.45 -7.88
N ILE A 151 7.89 13.30 -7.26
CA ILE A 151 6.68 13.06 -6.48
C ILE A 151 6.97 13.46 -5.03
N LYS A 152 6.19 14.42 -4.52
CA LYS A 152 6.34 14.95 -3.16
C LYS A 152 5.56 14.13 -2.14
N ASP A 153 5.73 14.47 -0.88
CA ASP A 153 5.03 13.91 0.27
C ASP A 153 5.34 12.42 0.55
N PHE A 154 4.44 11.75 1.22
CA PHE A 154 4.52 10.33 1.55
C PHE A 154 4.54 9.41 0.32
N ARG A 155 4.28 9.94 -0.88
CA ARG A 155 4.37 9.23 -2.16
C ARG A 155 5.79 9.22 -2.74
N SER A 156 6.69 10.05 -2.23
CA SER A 156 8.09 10.05 -2.66
C SER A 156 8.73 8.68 -2.47
N ILE A 157 9.54 8.24 -3.44
CA ILE A 157 10.25 6.97 -3.35
C ILE A 157 11.19 6.92 -2.14
N PHE A 158 11.79 8.04 -1.76
CA PHE A 158 12.66 8.13 -0.59
C PHE A 158 11.88 7.89 0.71
N SER A 159 10.66 8.44 0.81
CA SER A 159 9.73 8.20 1.91
C SER A 159 9.30 6.73 1.98
N CYS A 160 8.98 6.15 0.83
CA CYS A 160 8.57 4.76 0.73
C CYS A 160 9.71 3.80 1.11
N VAL A 161 10.93 4.04 0.61
CA VAL A 161 12.14 3.24 0.95
C VAL A 161 12.47 3.36 2.43
N PHE A 162 12.37 4.56 3.01
CA PHE A 162 12.61 4.78 4.43
C PHE A 162 11.63 3.99 5.30
N SER A 163 10.33 4.12 5.05
CA SER A 163 9.28 3.37 5.79
C SER A 163 9.45 1.86 5.65
N PHE A 164 9.71 1.39 4.43
CA PHE A 164 9.95 -0.01 4.14
C PHE A 164 11.18 -0.56 4.89
N THR A 165 12.26 0.21 4.93
CA THR A 165 13.49 -0.15 5.65
C THR A 165 13.26 -0.18 7.16
N LEU A 166 12.51 0.76 7.73
CA LEU A 166 12.12 0.70 9.14
C LEU A 166 11.38 -0.61 9.46
N GLY A 167 10.51 -1.08 8.57
CA GLY A 167 9.84 -2.37 8.73
C GLY A 167 10.83 -3.54 8.75
N ILE A 168 11.84 -3.54 7.87
CA ILE A 168 12.92 -4.54 7.87
C ILE A 168 13.65 -4.54 9.22
N GLU A 169 14.06 -3.38 9.73
CA GLU A 169 14.79 -3.23 10.98
C GLU A 169 13.99 -3.72 12.19
N ILE A 170 12.70 -3.36 12.25
CA ILE A 170 11.80 -3.81 13.30
C ILE A 170 11.70 -5.33 13.32
N GLN A 171 11.64 -5.97 12.16
CA GLN A 171 11.60 -7.42 12.04
C GLN A 171 12.96 -8.06 12.35
N LYS A 172 14.05 -7.51 11.85
CA LYS A 172 15.43 -8.00 12.06
C LYS A 172 15.77 -8.04 13.54
N HIS A 173 15.53 -6.94 14.25
CA HIS A 173 15.83 -6.81 15.67
C HIS A 173 14.70 -7.28 16.58
N LYS A 174 13.59 -7.80 16.01
CA LYS A 174 12.41 -8.29 16.75
C LYS A 174 11.88 -7.26 17.76
N ILE A 175 11.90 -5.98 17.41
CA ILE A 175 11.54 -4.86 18.29
C ILE A 175 10.11 -4.99 18.80
N TYR A 176 9.23 -5.62 18.02
CA TYR A 176 7.84 -5.92 18.40
C TYR A 176 7.69 -6.80 19.66
N ARG A 177 8.76 -7.46 20.12
CA ARG A 177 8.75 -8.21 21.38
C ARG A 177 8.67 -7.32 22.62
N TYR A 178 9.08 -6.06 22.49
CA TYR A 178 9.00 -5.07 23.56
C TYR A 178 7.60 -4.47 23.63
N ARG A 179 6.62 -5.28 24.08
CA ARG A 179 5.19 -4.91 24.14
C ARG A 179 4.92 -3.64 24.92
N TRP A 180 5.76 -3.31 25.89
CA TRP A 180 5.64 -2.09 26.68
C TRP A 180 5.75 -0.81 25.82
N LEU A 181 6.39 -0.88 24.64
CA LEU A 181 6.49 0.23 23.70
C LEU A 181 5.15 0.63 23.10
N ALA A 182 4.14 -0.26 23.11
CA ALA A 182 2.83 0.02 22.54
C ALA A 182 2.12 1.19 23.21
N ILE A 183 2.20 1.26 24.55
CA ILE A 183 1.52 2.30 25.33
C ILE A 183 2.13 3.69 25.09
N PRO A 184 3.44 3.91 25.27
CA PRO A 184 4.04 5.22 24.98
C PRO A 184 3.91 5.59 23.49
N ALA A 185 3.99 4.63 22.56
CA ALA A 185 3.78 4.90 21.15
C ALA A 185 2.35 5.39 20.85
N LEU A 186 1.33 4.76 21.46
CA LEU A 186 -0.06 5.20 21.34
C LEU A 186 -0.27 6.60 21.95
N ILE A 187 0.29 6.85 23.11
CA ILE A 187 0.21 8.19 23.77
C ILE A 187 0.86 9.24 22.85
N CYS A 188 2.07 8.99 22.35
CA CYS A 188 2.75 9.91 21.44
C CYS A 188 1.97 10.10 20.14
N PHE A 189 1.35 9.05 19.60
CA PHE A 189 0.50 9.14 18.42
C PHE A 189 -0.70 10.05 18.63
N VAL A 190 -1.43 9.86 19.75
CA VAL A 190 -2.61 10.66 20.07
C VAL A 190 -2.22 12.12 20.33
N ILE A 191 -1.21 12.34 21.18
CA ILE A 191 -0.72 13.70 21.48
C ILE A 191 -0.23 14.39 20.19
N GLY A 192 0.57 13.70 19.38
CA GLY A 192 1.09 14.24 18.12
C GLY A 192 -0.03 14.63 17.16
N ASN A 193 -1.09 13.81 17.05
CA ASN A 193 -2.23 14.11 16.18
C ASN A 193 -2.98 15.40 16.55
N PHE A 194 -3.00 15.78 17.83
CA PHE A 194 -3.66 16.99 18.31
C PHE A 194 -2.74 18.22 18.42
N LEU A 195 -1.45 18.01 18.68
CA LEU A 195 -0.51 19.11 18.90
C LEU A 195 0.16 19.63 17.62
N ILE A 196 0.40 18.75 16.64
CA ILE A 196 1.05 19.13 15.39
C ILE A 196 0.02 19.85 14.51
N ARG A 197 0.00 21.16 14.56
CA ARG A 197 -0.78 22.01 13.65
C ARG A 197 -0.03 22.16 12.33
N ASN A 198 -0.69 22.04 11.20
CA ASN A 198 -0.18 22.08 9.82
C ASN A 198 0.32 20.74 9.28
N SER A 199 -0.50 19.77 9.37
CA SER A 199 -0.18 18.37 9.14
C SER A 199 -0.37 17.87 7.70
N GLY A 200 -0.37 18.73 6.73
CA GLY A 200 -0.15 18.29 5.36
C GLY A 200 1.26 17.71 5.15
N ASP A 201 2.13 17.84 6.15
CA ASP A 201 3.53 17.53 6.04
C ASP A 201 3.81 16.02 6.13
N ASN A 202 4.65 15.57 5.26
CA ASN A 202 5.19 14.23 5.15
C ASN A 202 5.70 13.67 6.48
N LEU A 203 6.43 14.50 7.23
CA LEU A 203 7.09 14.09 8.47
C LEU A 203 6.09 13.70 9.55
N SER A 204 5.01 14.47 9.73
CA SER A 204 4.00 14.20 10.74
C SER A 204 3.21 12.92 10.44
N SER A 205 2.85 12.70 9.18
CA SER A 205 2.17 11.48 8.74
C SER A 205 3.06 10.24 8.85
N HIS A 206 4.36 10.36 8.54
CA HIS A 206 5.34 9.31 8.76
C HIS A 206 5.51 8.98 10.24
N ALA A 207 5.75 10.00 11.07
CA ALA A 207 5.89 9.80 12.51
C ALA A 207 4.63 9.13 13.10
N GLY A 208 3.44 9.61 12.70
CA GLY A 208 2.17 8.99 13.07
C GLY A 208 2.07 7.53 12.61
N GLY A 209 2.45 7.25 11.37
CA GLY A 209 2.46 5.88 10.83
C GLY A 209 3.40 4.95 11.58
N VAL A 210 4.60 5.41 11.91
CA VAL A 210 5.58 4.64 12.71
C VAL A 210 5.04 4.35 14.11
N LEU A 211 4.51 5.36 14.80
CA LEU A 211 3.95 5.21 16.15
C LEU A 211 2.76 4.26 16.18
N LEU A 212 1.84 4.41 15.23
CA LEU A 212 0.68 3.54 15.12
C LEU A 212 1.08 2.11 14.72
N PHE A 213 2.08 1.93 13.86
CA PHE A 213 2.64 0.62 13.54
C PHE A 213 3.17 -0.09 14.77
N PHE A 214 3.99 0.58 15.60
CA PHE A 214 4.49 0.00 16.85
C PHE A 214 3.37 -0.43 17.78
N THR A 215 2.33 0.40 17.93
CA THR A 215 1.16 0.09 18.74
C THR A 215 0.45 -1.17 18.24
N LEU A 216 0.08 -1.21 16.96
CA LEU A 216 -0.67 -2.32 16.36
C LEU A 216 0.15 -3.60 16.32
N PHE A 217 1.43 -3.51 15.95
CA PHE A 217 2.30 -4.68 15.80
C PHE A 217 2.63 -5.33 17.14
N SER A 218 2.84 -4.52 18.18
CA SER A 218 3.06 -5.02 19.54
C SER A 218 1.79 -5.63 20.16
N CYS A 219 0.60 -5.16 19.78
CA CYS A 219 -0.68 -5.69 20.25
C CYS A 219 -1.24 -6.81 19.35
N GLY A 220 -0.68 -7.02 18.17
CA GLY A 220 -1.21 -7.95 17.17
C GLY A 220 -1.41 -9.39 17.69
N SER A 221 -0.50 -9.87 18.53
CA SER A 221 -0.61 -11.21 19.11
C SER A 221 -1.82 -11.35 20.06
N LEU A 222 -2.22 -10.28 20.75
CA LEU A 222 -3.39 -10.27 21.64
C LEU A 222 -4.68 -10.31 20.82
N ILE A 223 -4.71 -9.58 19.71
CA ILE A 223 -5.85 -9.56 18.77
C ILE A 223 -6.03 -10.95 18.13
N TYR A 224 -4.93 -11.58 17.70
CA TYR A 224 -4.97 -12.89 17.03
C TYR A 224 -5.39 -14.03 17.96
N GLN A 225 -5.09 -13.95 19.26
CA GLN A 225 -5.51 -14.95 20.26
C GLN A 225 -7.03 -14.98 20.48
N SER A 226 -7.75 -13.93 20.14
CA SER A 226 -9.20 -13.87 20.17
C SER A 226 -9.75 -14.60 18.92
N GLY A 227 -10.38 -15.75 19.10
CA GLY A 227 -10.84 -16.63 17.99
C GLY A 227 -11.74 -15.95 16.95
N ALA A 228 -12.57 -14.97 17.34
CA ALA A 228 -13.42 -14.20 16.42
C ALA A 228 -12.61 -13.12 15.69
N LEU A 229 -11.81 -12.34 16.40
CA LEU A 229 -10.95 -11.29 15.83
C LEU A 229 -9.84 -11.90 14.97
N GLY A 230 -9.33 -13.08 15.33
CA GLY A 230 -8.36 -13.82 14.51
C GLY A 230 -8.94 -14.17 13.15
N ARG A 231 -10.14 -14.77 13.11
CA ARG A 231 -10.82 -15.09 11.83
C ARG A 231 -11.13 -13.85 10.97
N LEU A 232 -11.55 -12.76 11.61
CA LEU A 232 -11.76 -11.49 10.91
C LEU A 232 -10.46 -10.94 10.34
N SER A 233 -9.37 -11.00 11.10
CA SER A 233 -8.04 -10.58 10.67
C SER A 233 -7.55 -11.41 9.47
N ASP A 234 -7.72 -12.74 9.51
CA ASP A 234 -7.35 -13.62 8.40
C ASP A 234 -8.16 -13.31 7.13
N PHE A 235 -9.47 -13.09 7.28
CA PHE A 235 -10.32 -12.70 6.17
C PHE A 235 -9.88 -11.36 5.56
N LEU A 236 -9.73 -10.31 6.39
CA LEU A 236 -9.34 -8.98 5.93
C LEU A 236 -7.94 -8.98 5.31
N SER A 237 -6.98 -9.71 5.88
CA SER A 237 -5.65 -9.84 5.31
C SER A 237 -5.66 -10.52 3.95
N GLY A 238 -6.53 -11.53 3.78
CA GLY A 238 -6.69 -12.29 2.54
C GLY A 238 -7.31 -11.50 1.38
N ILE A 239 -7.92 -10.34 1.65
CA ILE A 239 -8.52 -9.45 0.66
C ILE A 239 -7.94 -8.02 0.68
N SER A 240 -6.94 -7.77 1.52
CA SER A 240 -6.43 -6.40 1.76
C SER A 240 -5.92 -5.71 0.50
N TYR A 241 -5.28 -6.46 -0.39
CA TYR A 241 -4.82 -5.95 -1.68
C TYR A 241 -5.99 -5.62 -2.62
N ASP A 242 -7.02 -6.46 -2.65
CA ASP A 242 -8.22 -6.22 -3.45
C ASP A 242 -8.99 -4.99 -2.94
N VAL A 243 -9.08 -4.84 -1.60
CA VAL A 243 -9.61 -3.61 -0.99
C VAL A 243 -8.83 -2.39 -1.48
N PHE A 244 -7.48 -2.46 -1.45
CA PHE A 244 -6.64 -1.37 -1.95
C PHE A 244 -6.94 -1.05 -3.42
N LEU A 245 -7.07 -2.04 -4.30
CA LEU A 245 -7.30 -1.82 -5.72
C LEU A 245 -8.63 -1.12 -6.02
N ILE A 246 -9.70 -1.47 -5.30
CA ILE A 246 -11.04 -1.01 -5.68
C ILE A 246 -11.61 0.12 -4.81
N HIS A 247 -11.04 0.37 -3.59
CA HIS A 247 -11.63 1.33 -2.65
C HIS A 247 -11.74 2.74 -3.21
N HIS A 248 -10.69 3.22 -3.89
CA HIS A 248 -10.67 4.60 -4.41
C HIS A 248 -11.77 4.82 -5.45
N VAL A 249 -11.89 3.90 -6.39
CA VAL A 249 -12.91 3.98 -7.46
C VAL A 249 -14.31 3.92 -6.87
N LEU A 250 -14.56 2.98 -5.94
CA LEU A 250 -15.86 2.85 -5.29
C LEU A 250 -16.21 4.09 -4.46
N LEU A 251 -15.27 4.58 -3.64
CA LEU A 251 -15.50 5.79 -2.84
C LEU A 251 -15.86 6.99 -3.71
N VAL A 252 -15.13 7.23 -4.80
CA VAL A 252 -15.45 8.33 -5.73
C VAL A 252 -16.84 8.19 -6.31
N GLN A 253 -17.30 7.00 -6.66
CA GLN A 253 -18.65 6.80 -7.19
C GLN A 253 -19.71 6.94 -6.10
N ILE A 254 -19.49 6.40 -4.90
CA ILE A 254 -20.42 6.51 -3.77
C ILE A 254 -20.63 7.99 -3.40
N VAL A 255 -19.54 8.76 -3.25
CA VAL A 255 -19.60 10.18 -2.89
C VAL A 255 -20.30 11.01 -3.96
N LYS A 256 -20.22 10.65 -5.24
CA LYS A 256 -20.97 11.31 -6.32
C LYS A 256 -22.48 11.05 -6.25
N ILE A 257 -22.90 9.87 -5.79
CA ILE A 257 -24.30 9.46 -5.70
C ILE A 257 -24.92 9.95 -4.38
N ILE A 258 -24.19 9.77 -3.29
CA ILE A 258 -24.58 10.12 -1.93
C ILE A 258 -23.48 11.02 -1.36
N PRO A 259 -23.62 12.35 -1.41
CA PRO A 259 -22.64 13.24 -0.82
C PRO A 259 -22.61 13.10 0.71
N PRO A 260 -21.46 13.43 1.36
CA PRO A 260 -21.36 13.44 2.82
C PRO A 260 -22.41 14.34 3.47
N PHE A 261 -22.76 14.03 4.70
CA PHE A 261 -23.75 14.74 5.49
C PHE A 261 -23.11 15.87 6.30
N ASP A 262 -23.92 16.82 6.79
CA ASP A 262 -23.44 17.96 7.58
C ASP A 262 -23.12 17.60 9.03
N THR A 263 -23.60 16.47 9.54
CA THR A 263 -23.38 16.05 10.93
C THR A 263 -22.33 14.95 11.06
N LEU A 264 -21.47 15.08 12.07
CA LEU A 264 -20.42 14.10 12.36
C LEU A 264 -21.00 12.68 12.55
N PHE A 265 -22.13 12.56 13.27
CA PHE A 265 -22.74 11.27 13.54
C PHE A 265 -23.19 10.55 12.25
N LEU A 266 -23.85 11.25 11.34
CA LEU A 266 -24.26 10.68 10.05
C LEU A 266 -23.05 10.36 9.18
N ASN A 267 -21.99 11.17 9.22
CA ASN A 267 -20.75 10.89 8.50
C ASN A 267 -20.05 9.63 9.03
N LEU A 268 -20.08 9.35 10.33
CA LEU A 268 -19.56 8.12 10.88
C LEU A 268 -20.34 6.89 10.40
N ILE A 269 -21.68 6.96 10.38
CA ILE A 269 -22.53 5.90 9.83
C ILE A 269 -22.23 5.70 8.33
N TYR A 270 -22.13 6.79 7.60
CA TYR A 270 -21.79 6.78 6.18
C TYR A 270 -20.42 6.17 5.91
N LEU A 271 -19.41 6.50 6.71
CA LEU A 271 -18.09 5.89 6.65
C LEU A 271 -18.14 4.37 6.88
N MET A 272 -18.89 3.93 7.91
CA MET A 272 -19.07 2.50 8.17
C MET A 272 -19.78 1.79 7.00
N PHE A 273 -20.79 2.41 6.42
CA PHE A 273 -21.47 1.89 5.22
C PHE A 273 -20.49 1.76 4.05
N CYS A 274 -19.67 2.78 3.78
CA CYS A 274 -18.64 2.73 2.72
C CYS A 274 -17.64 1.62 2.96
N ILE A 275 -17.14 1.45 4.19
CA ILE A 275 -16.19 0.40 4.56
C ILE A 275 -16.81 -0.99 4.29
N ILE A 276 -18.02 -1.22 4.76
CA ILE A 276 -18.71 -2.50 4.57
C ILE A 276 -18.89 -2.80 3.08
N LEU A 277 -19.34 -1.83 2.30
CA LEU A 277 -19.55 -2.00 0.87
C LEU A 277 -18.25 -2.32 0.14
N ILE A 278 -17.16 -1.61 0.46
CA ILE A 278 -15.83 -1.87 -0.13
C ILE A 278 -15.33 -3.26 0.25
N VAL A 279 -15.44 -3.68 1.51
CA VAL A 279 -15.00 -5.00 1.97
C VAL A 279 -15.79 -6.12 1.28
N VAL A 280 -17.10 -5.96 1.14
CA VAL A 280 -17.95 -6.92 0.42
C VAL A 280 -17.57 -7.00 -1.06
N ALA A 281 -17.41 -5.84 -1.73
CA ALA A 281 -17.03 -5.79 -3.13
C ALA A 281 -15.64 -6.41 -3.37
N ALA A 282 -14.66 -6.11 -2.49
CA ALA A 282 -13.33 -6.71 -2.54
C ALA A 282 -13.35 -8.22 -2.30
N GLY A 283 -14.18 -8.70 -1.38
CA GLY A 283 -14.35 -10.12 -1.14
C GLY A 283 -14.92 -10.87 -2.36
N VAL A 284 -15.90 -10.26 -3.03
CA VAL A 284 -16.47 -10.82 -4.29
C VAL A 284 -15.40 -10.81 -5.39
N PHE A 285 -14.71 -9.70 -5.58
CA PHE A 285 -13.64 -9.57 -6.58
C PHE A 285 -12.53 -10.59 -6.34
N SER A 286 -12.02 -10.69 -5.10
CA SER A 286 -11.01 -11.67 -4.70
C SER A 286 -11.43 -13.10 -5.03
N LYS A 287 -12.70 -13.47 -4.74
CA LYS A 287 -13.24 -14.78 -5.06
C LYS A 287 -13.25 -15.05 -6.57
N ILE A 288 -13.67 -14.08 -7.37
CA ILE A 288 -13.67 -14.17 -8.83
C ILE A 288 -12.24 -14.37 -9.34
N MET A 289 -11.29 -13.54 -8.92
CA MET A 289 -9.89 -13.61 -9.37
C MET A 289 -9.24 -14.93 -8.98
N LYS A 290 -9.45 -15.40 -7.74
CA LYS A 290 -8.98 -16.72 -7.29
C LYS A 290 -9.54 -17.86 -8.15
N THR A 291 -10.82 -17.79 -8.50
CA THR A 291 -11.45 -18.79 -9.39
C THR A 291 -10.82 -18.76 -10.78
N ILE A 292 -10.60 -17.58 -11.36
CA ILE A 292 -9.95 -17.43 -12.65
C ILE A 292 -8.52 -18.00 -12.61
N MET A 293 -7.74 -17.69 -11.58
CA MET A 293 -6.36 -18.17 -11.45
C MET A 293 -6.25 -19.69 -11.19
N GLN A 294 -7.33 -20.31 -10.74
CA GLN A 294 -7.41 -21.78 -10.57
C GLN A 294 -7.77 -22.51 -11.87
N LEU A 295 -8.20 -21.81 -12.94
CA LEU A 295 -8.44 -22.44 -14.22
C LEU A 295 -7.19 -23.18 -14.70
N LYS A 296 -7.39 -24.35 -15.32
CA LYS A 296 -6.31 -25.26 -15.75
C LYS A 296 -5.21 -24.56 -16.54
N VAL A 297 -5.58 -23.65 -17.43
CA VAL A 297 -4.63 -22.89 -18.25
C VAL A 297 -3.64 -22.08 -17.39
N PHE A 298 -4.15 -21.33 -16.39
CA PHE A 298 -3.28 -20.52 -15.53
C PHE A 298 -2.47 -21.37 -14.56
N SER A 299 -3.08 -22.43 -14.00
CA SER A 299 -2.37 -23.33 -13.06
C SER A 299 -1.27 -24.14 -13.76
N ASP A 300 -1.46 -24.56 -15.01
CA ASP A 300 -0.45 -25.27 -15.77
C ASP A 300 0.70 -24.34 -16.21
N LEU A 301 0.36 -23.11 -16.61
CA LEU A 301 1.35 -22.08 -16.93
C LEU A 301 2.23 -21.77 -15.72
N ASP A 302 1.62 -21.59 -14.54
CA ASP A 302 2.33 -21.35 -13.29
C ASP A 302 3.33 -22.47 -12.97
N ARG A 303 2.89 -23.73 -13.06
CA ARG A 303 3.77 -24.88 -12.84
C ARG A 303 4.93 -24.92 -13.81
N GLN A 304 4.68 -24.64 -15.10
CA GLN A 304 5.74 -24.62 -16.11
C GLN A 304 6.76 -23.50 -15.84
N ILE A 305 6.31 -22.31 -15.46
CA ILE A 305 7.21 -21.20 -15.12
C ILE A 305 8.05 -21.57 -13.90
N ILE A 306 7.42 -22.01 -12.80
CA ILE A 306 8.16 -22.41 -11.58
C ILE A 306 9.20 -23.51 -11.89
N LYS A 307 8.85 -24.50 -12.71
CA LYS A 307 9.80 -25.56 -13.09
C LYS A 307 11.01 -25.04 -13.89
N ARG A 308 10.84 -23.92 -14.64
CA ARG A 308 11.95 -23.34 -15.44
C ARG A 308 12.86 -22.42 -14.66
N ILE A 309 12.36 -21.81 -13.60
CA ILE A 309 13.10 -20.77 -12.85
C ILE A 309 13.45 -21.18 -11.41
N GLY A 310 12.79 -22.20 -10.88
CA GLY A 310 13.09 -22.82 -9.58
C GLY A 310 14.15 -23.86 -9.70
#